data_10d76a47dcfeb611a4bf5fd6ee48fe4f
#
_entry.id   10d76a47dcfeb611a4bf5fd6ee48fe4f
#
_cell.length_a   1.000
_cell.length_b   1.000
_cell.length_c   1.000
_cell.angle_alpha   90.00
_cell.angle_beta   90.00
_cell.angle_gamma   90.00
#
_symmetry.space_group_name_H-M   'P 1'
#
loop_
_entity.id
_entity.type
_entity.pdbx_description
1 polymer ?
#
loop_
_entity_poly.entity_id
_entity_poly.type
_entity_poly.pdbx_seq_one_letter_code
_entity_poly.pdbx_strand_id
1 'polypeptide(L)'
;MKVFDLHSDLFTDIAWRKSRGEKNIFDRFHYPKLKEGGVDSIICVFWVEPKFRNHPYDRFQTLFQYVMSDLMDSKHAMIGHPLSDQRNNPDSEKIKIFFGVEGLTFMKDWKGETIEAKIENAFNFLHENKFIHLIFAWNERNFLATGTGAEDSKIKGLTDYGKIAVQMANKKNWILDVSHLDETSFWDMYNASELPVIASHSNARALCPHERNLTDEQIKAIAERGGIIGLNTYGLFVDHENPTIDKFIDHAIYIADLVGPEHVAFGFDFVNYLESYDLGTEFNVYTRDLEDATKIPYLLEKMSKRGFTPEELESISFNNADHYIKKLFSKEKDRR
;
A
#
# COMPACT_ATOMS: atom_id res chain seq x y z
N MET A 1 -16.71 -13.65 -2.90
CA MET A 1 -15.59 -13.70 -1.93
C MET A 1 -15.23 -12.28 -1.55
N LYS A 2 -14.89 -12.01 -0.29
CA LYS A 2 -14.41 -10.69 0.12
C LYS A 2 -12.95 -10.50 -0.28
N VAL A 3 -12.59 -9.24 -0.55
CA VAL A 3 -11.22 -8.87 -0.93
C VAL A 3 -10.74 -7.74 -0.04
N PHE A 4 -9.50 -7.85 0.44
CA PHE A 4 -8.75 -6.79 1.08
C PHE A 4 -7.59 -6.39 0.16
N ASP A 5 -7.64 -5.18 -0.36
CA ASP A 5 -6.57 -4.62 -1.17
C ASP A 5 -5.61 -3.81 -0.29
N LEU A 6 -4.34 -4.21 -0.25
CA LEU A 6 -3.33 -3.60 0.61
C LEU A 6 -2.75 -2.29 0.05
N HIS A 7 -3.05 -1.93 -1.20
CA HIS A 7 -2.50 -0.71 -1.80
C HIS A 7 -3.35 -0.14 -2.94
N SER A 8 -3.66 1.16 -2.85
CA SER A 8 -4.32 1.89 -3.93
C SER A 8 -4.06 3.39 -3.88
N ASP A 9 -3.79 3.99 -5.06
CA ASP A 9 -3.59 5.43 -5.30
C ASP A 9 -4.88 6.18 -5.65
N LEU A 10 -6.06 5.62 -5.37
CA LEU A 10 -7.32 6.27 -5.73
C LEU A 10 -7.49 7.69 -5.14
N PHE A 11 -6.76 8.03 -4.07
CA PHE A 11 -6.76 9.37 -3.50
C PHE A 11 -6.15 10.41 -4.44
N THR A 12 -5.20 10.02 -5.26
CA THR A 12 -4.63 10.87 -6.31
C THR A 12 -5.70 11.23 -7.34
N ASP A 13 -6.49 10.27 -7.83
CA ASP A 13 -7.61 10.53 -8.77
C ASP A 13 -8.67 11.43 -8.11
N ILE A 14 -9.06 11.15 -6.86
CA ILE A 14 -10.00 11.98 -6.12
C ILE A 14 -9.53 13.44 -6.11
N ALA A 15 -8.28 13.68 -5.74
CA ALA A 15 -7.75 15.04 -5.65
C ALA A 15 -7.66 15.73 -7.02
N TRP A 16 -7.26 15.02 -8.07
CA TRP A 16 -7.21 15.57 -9.43
C TRP A 16 -8.59 15.96 -9.95
N ARG A 17 -9.59 15.11 -9.80
CA ARG A 17 -10.98 15.41 -10.23
C ARG A 17 -11.58 16.53 -9.39
N LYS A 18 -11.36 16.50 -8.08
CA LYS A 18 -11.86 17.54 -7.18
C LYS A 18 -11.26 18.92 -7.47
N SER A 19 -9.99 19.00 -7.84
CA SER A 19 -9.35 20.23 -8.28
C SER A 19 -9.99 20.85 -9.54
N ARG A 20 -10.72 20.05 -10.33
CA ARG A 20 -11.48 20.43 -11.51
C ARG A 20 -12.97 20.69 -11.21
N GLY A 21 -13.36 20.68 -9.92
CA GLY A 21 -14.73 20.95 -9.49
C GLY A 21 -15.68 19.74 -9.51
N GLU A 22 -15.17 18.53 -9.75
CA GLU A 22 -15.98 17.31 -9.67
C GLU A 22 -16.33 16.98 -8.20
N LYS A 23 -17.42 16.23 -8.01
CA LYS A 23 -17.93 15.84 -6.68
C LYS A 23 -18.33 14.38 -6.65
N ASN A 24 -18.37 13.81 -5.42
CA ASN A 24 -18.75 12.43 -5.16
C ASN A 24 -17.91 11.45 -6.01
N ILE A 25 -16.61 11.69 -6.03
CA ILE A 25 -15.70 11.00 -6.95
C ILE A 25 -15.57 9.54 -6.55
N PHE A 26 -15.40 9.26 -5.26
CA PHE A 26 -15.36 7.90 -4.76
C PHE A 26 -16.61 7.11 -5.16
N ASP A 27 -17.82 7.64 -4.88
CA ASP A 27 -19.07 6.94 -5.17
C ASP A 27 -19.35 6.76 -6.67
N ARG A 28 -18.87 7.68 -7.52
CA ARG A 28 -19.14 7.66 -8.97
C ARG A 28 -18.16 6.84 -9.77
N PHE A 29 -16.88 6.83 -9.40
CA PHE A 29 -15.82 6.28 -10.25
C PHE A 29 -15.12 5.07 -9.63
N HIS A 30 -14.95 5.02 -8.30
CA HIS A 30 -14.20 3.96 -7.63
C HIS A 30 -15.11 2.90 -7.03
N TYR A 31 -16.10 3.31 -6.23
CA TYR A 31 -16.99 2.38 -5.54
C TYR A 31 -17.63 1.32 -6.46
N PRO A 32 -18.18 1.64 -7.65
CA PRO A 32 -18.81 0.62 -8.50
C PRO A 32 -17.84 -0.50 -8.90
N LYS A 33 -16.61 -0.16 -9.28
CA LYS A 33 -15.59 -1.12 -9.67
C LYS A 33 -15.09 -1.95 -8.48
N LEU A 34 -14.82 -1.31 -7.35
CA LEU A 34 -14.41 -1.97 -6.13
C LEU A 34 -15.48 -2.94 -5.63
N LYS A 35 -16.75 -2.53 -5.68
CA LYS A 35 -17.89 -3.37 -5.31
C LYS A 35 -18.03 -4.58 -6.22
N GLU A 36 -17.93 -4.39 -7.54
CA GLU A 36 -17.95 -5.47 -8.53
C GLU A 36 -16.80 -6.45 -8.29
N GLY A 37 -15.61 -5.94 -7.94
CA GLY A 37 -14.44 -6.74 -7.57
C GLY A 37 -14.54 -7.47 -6.24
N GLY A 38 -15.58 -7.21 -5.43
CA GLY A 38 -15.75 -7.80 -4.11
C GLY A 38 -14.87 -7.16 -3.02
N VAL A 39 -14.31 -5.97 -3.27
CA VAL A 39 -13.47 -5.27 -2.29
C VAL A 39 -14.32 -4.83 -1.10
N ASP A 40 -13.99 -5.34 0.08
CA ASP A 40 -14.60 -4.99 1.39
C ASP A 40 -13.74 -3.98 2.15
N SER A 41 -12.43 -4.13 2.03
CA SER A 41 -11.44 -3.32 2.74
C SER A 41 -10.28 -2.96 1.82
N ILE A 42 -9.73 -1.76 1.98
CA ILE A 42 -8.63 -1.25 1.13
C ILE A 42 -7.74 -0.29 1.92
N ILE A 43 -6.43 -0.36 1.73
CA ILE A 43 -5.50 0.67 2.16
C ILE A 43 -5.31 1.64 0.99
N CYS A 44 -5.71 2.90 1.20
CA CYS A 44 -5.49 3.96 0.23
C CYS A 44 -4.39 4.90 0.71
N VAL A 45 -3.45 5.20 -0.16
CA VAL A 45 -2.29 5.99 0.20
C VAL A 45 -2.42 7.45 -0.23
N PHE A 46 -1.86 8.32 0.60
CA PHE A 46 -1.57 9.70 0.24
C PHE A 46 -0.16 9.72 -0.35
N TRP A 47 -0.09 9.81 -1.65
CA TRP A 47 1.14 9.89 -2.42
C TRP A 47 1.33 11.30 -2.96
N VAL A 48 2.48 11.92 -2.70
CA VAL A 48 2.84 13.20 -3.30
C VAL A 48 3.57 12.91 -4.61
N GLU A 49 2.94 13.23 -5.71
CA GLU A 49 3.41 12.91 -7.05
C GLU A 49 4.73 13.64 -7.40
N PRO A 50 5.58 13.09 -8.27
CA PRO A 50 6.87 13.70 -8.67
C PRO A 50 6.75 15.15 -9.09
N LYS A 51 5.70 15.53 -9.81
CA LYS A 51 5.41 16.89 -10.24
C LYS A 51 5.37 17.91 -9.10
N PHE A 52 4.99 17.49 -7.90
CA PHE A 52 4.81 18.36 -6.73
C PHE A 52 5.92 18.23 -5.68
N ARG A 53 7.04 17.56 -5.99
CA ARG A 53 8.17 17.36 -5.06
C ARG A 53 8.87 18.64 -4.61
N ASN A 54 8.67 19.75 -5.32
CA ASN A 54 9.18 21.07 -4.91
C ASN A 54 8.38 21.72 -3.77
N HIS A 55 7.12 21.30 -3.57
CA HIS A 55 6.22 21.79 -2.52
C HIS A 55 5.44 20.62 -1.89
N PRO A 56 6.13 19.59 -1.34
CA PRO A 56 5.49 18.34 -0.99
C PRO A 56 4.52 18.46 0.19
N TYR A 57 4.79 19.37 1.13
CA TYR A 57 3.90 19.65 2.25
C TYR A 57 2.56 20.24 1.79
N ASP A 58 2.61 21.28 0.95
CA ASP A 58 1.40 21.94 0.46
C ASP A 58 0.53 20.97 -0.37
N ARG A 59 1.21 20.12 -1.18
CA ARG A 59 0.51 19.08 -1.93
C ARG A 59 -0.14 18.05 -1.03
N PHE A 60 0.56 17.56 -0.02
CA PHE A 60 0.00 16.64 0.96
C PHE A 60 -1.24 17.22 1.66
N GLN A 61 -1.16 18.48 2.11
CA GLN A 61 -2.31 19.15 2.73
C GLN A 61 -3.50 19.28 1.76
N THR A 62 -3.25 19.60 0.51
CA THR A 62 -4.28 19.70 -0.53
C THR A 62 -4.92 18.32 -0.80
N LEU A 63 -4.11 17.27 -0.95
CA LEU A 63 -4.58 15.89 -1.10
C LEU A 63 -5.49 15.52 0.08
N PHE A 64 -5.01 15.75 1.31
CA PHE A 64 -5.74 15.41 2.52
C PHE A 64 -7.10 16.12 2.57
N GLN A 65 -7.15 17.42 2.32
CA GLN A 65 -8.38 18.20 2.33
C GLN A 65 -9.39 17.71 1.27
N TYR A 66 -8.93 17.45 0.05
CA TYR A 66 -9.80 17.01 -1.04
C TYR A 66 -10.34 15.61 -0.79
N VAL A 67 -9.48 14.69 -0.36
CA VAL A 67 -9.88 13.32 -0.05
C VAL A 67 -10.88 13.29 1.11
N MET A 68 -10.56 13.96 2.22
CA MET A 68 -11.46 14.00 3.38
C MET A 68 -12.82 14.59 3.02
N SER A 69 -12.86 15.68 2.25
CA SER A 69 -14.12 16.25 1.80
C SER A 69 -14.93 15.31 0.92
N ASP A 70 -14.30 14.50 0.06
CA ASP A 70 -15.03 13.56 -0.80
C ASP A 70 -15.54 12.35 -0.02
N LEU A 71 -14.68 11.78 0.84
CA LEU A 71 -15.05 10.60 1.64
C LEU A 71 -16.11 10.91 2.71
N MET A 72 -16.10 12.12 3.30
CA MET A 72 -17.14 12.52 4.27
C MET A 72 -18.52 12.70 3.63
N ASP A 73 -18.56 13.10 2.36
CA ASP A 73 -19.80 13.23 1.58
C ASP A 73 -20.26 11.88 0.98
N SER A 74 -19.39 10.86 0.98
CA SER A 74 -19.69 9.55 0.38
C SER A 74 -20.67 8.74 1.21
N LYS A 75 -21.58 8.04 0.50
CA LYS A 75 -22.51 7.07 1.09
C LYS A 75 -21.87 5.69 1.25
N HIS A 76 -20.82 5.41 0.52
CA HIS A 76 -20.21 4.08 0.38
C HIS A 76 -18.78 3.97 0.93
N ALA A 77 -18.18 5.08 1.38
CA ALA A 77 -16.91 5.06 2.08
C ALA A 77 -17.12 4.96 3.60
N MET A 78 -16.25 4.20 4.26
CA MET A 78 -16.14 4.16 5.72
C MET A 78 -14.66 4.24 6.09
N ILE A 79 -14.24 5.33 6.73
CA ILE A 79 -12.86 5.44 7.23
C ILE A 79 -12.66 4.43 8.35
N GLY A 80 -11.85 3.41 8.08
CA GLY A 80 -11.54 2.30 8.97
C GLY A 80 -10.50 2.67 10.02
N HIS A 81 -10.61 2.07 11.19
CA HIS A 81 -9.53 2.02 12.18
C HIS A 81 -9.53 0.65 12.87
N PRO A 82 -8.40 -0.05 12.95
CA PRO A 82 -8.36 -1.44 13.40
C PRO A 82 -8.94 -1.67 14.80
N LEU A 83 -8.86 -0.68 15.69
CA LEU A 83 -9.38 -0.78 17.07
C LEU A 83 -10.90 -0.55 17.20
N SER A 84 -11.50 0.18 16.25
CA SER A 84 -12.94 0.48 16.29
C SER A 84 -13.80 -0.56 15.58
N ASP A 85 -13.18 -1.33 14.65
CA ASP A 85 -13.89 -2.19 13.70
C ASP A 85 -14.01 -3.66 14.12
N GLN A 86 -13.97 -3.95 15.43
CA GLN A 86 -14.14 -5.32 15.92
C GLN A 86 -15.57 -5.89 15.77
N ARG A 87 -16.52 -5.09 15.32
CA ARG A 87 -17.85 -5.57 14.95
C ARG A 87 -17.91 -5.71 13.43
N ASN A 88 -18.43 -6.85 12.99
CA ASN A 88 -18.75 -7.07 11.57
C ASN A 88 -19.39 -5.81 11.01
N ASN A 89 -18.90 -5.34 9.86
CA ASN A 89 -19.52 -4.22 9.15
C ASN A 89 -21.00 -4.57 8.93
N PRO A 90 -21.95 -4.00 9.68
CA PRO A 90 -23.35 -4.32 9.50
C PRO A 90 -23.89 -3.79 8.18
N ASP A 91 -23.12 -2.89 7.53
CA ASP A 91 -23.47 -2.25 6.28
C ASP A 91 -22.57 -2.79 5.16
N SER A 92 -23.01 -3.90 4.53
CA SER A 92 -22.30 -4.56 3.42
C SER A 92 -22.15 -3.68 2.17
N GLU A 93 -22.74 -2.47 2.18
CA GLU A 93 -22.70 -1.51 1.09
C GLU A 93 -21.49 -0.57 1.18
N LYS A 94 -20.79 -0.52 2.32
CA LYS A 94 -19.64 0.38 2.51
C LYS A 94 -18.31 -0.36 2.41
N ILE A 95 -17.35 0.28 1.75
CA ILE A 95 -15.96 -0.17 1.70
C ILE A 95 -15.19 0.49 2.85
N LYS A 96 -14.45 -0.32 3.62
CA LYS A 96 -13.54 0.16 4.66
C LYS A 96 -12.27 0.67 4.02
N ILE A 97 -11.98 1.95 4.23
CA ILE A 97 -10.80 2.62 3.72
C ILE A 97 -9.85 2.89 4.88
N PHE A 98 -8.69 2.27 4.86
CA PHE A 98 -7.60 2.54 5.79
C PHE A 98 -6.62 3.54 5.16
N PHE A 99 -6.14 4.48 5.95
CA PHE A 99 -5.23 5.50 5.46
C PHE A 99 -3.77 5.06 5.57
N GLY A 100 -3.07 5.15 4.45
CA GLY A 100 -1.64 5.00 4.34
C GLY A 100 -0.96 6.24 3.77
N VAL A 101 0.35 6.25 3.82
CA VAL A 101 1.18 7.26 3.14
C VAL A 101 2.23 6.53 2.31
N GLU A 102 2.42 6.99 1.07
CA GLU A 102 3.48 6.52 0.19
C GLU A 102 4.49 7.63 -0.10
N GLY A 103 5.67 7.48 0.51
CA GLY A 103 6.72 8.48 0.48
C GLY A 103 6.50 9.63 1.47
N LEU A 104 7.38 9.71 2.47
CA LEU A 104 7.28 10.68 3.57
C LEU A 104 8.05 11.99 3.30
N THR A 105 8.33 12.32 2.04
CA THR A 105 9.11 13.50 1.64
C THR A 105 8.53 14.80 2.20
N PHE A 106 7.20 14.92 2.31
CA PHE A 106 6.51 16.11 2.80
C PHE A 106 6.82 16.45 4.27
N MET A 107 7.27 15.48 5.06
CA MET A 107 7.57 15.74 6.48
C MET A 107 8.76 16.65 6.69
N LYS A 108 9.68 16.74 5.72
CA LYS A 108 10.82 17.65 5.78
C LYS A 108 10.40 19.12 5.94
N ASP A 109 9.26 19.45 5.36
CA ASP A 109 8.73 20.83 5.39
C ASP A 109 7.63 21.02 6.46
N TRP A 110 7.42 20.01 7.34
CA TRP A 110 6.49 20.11 8.45
C TRP A 110 6.98 21.13 9.49
N LYS A 111 6.05 21.62 10.32
CA LYS A 111 6.40 22.53 11.42
C LYS A 111 7.29 21.84 12.45
N GLY A 112 8.30 22.54 12.95
CA GLY A 112 9.25 22.07 13.96
C GLY A 112 10.61 22.77 13.82
N GLU A 113 11.32 22.93 14.93
CA GLU A 113 12.63 23.59 14.94
C GLU A 113 13.75 22.64 14.49
N THR A 114 13.61 21.35 14.79
CA THR A 114 14.52 20.30 14.37
C THR A 114 13.84 19.28 13.45
N ILE A 115 14.61 18.46 12.76
CA ILE A 115 14.05 17.40 11.89
C ILE A 115 13.25 16.39 12.72
N GLU A 116 13.74 16.03 13.92
CA GLU A 116 13.04 15.13 14.84
C GLU A 116 11.69 15.71 15.26
N ALA A 117 11.64 16.99 15.61
CA ALA A 117 10.38 17.67 15.96
C ALA A 117 9.40 17.71 14.77
N LYS A 118 9.91 17.88 13.54
CA LYS A 118 9.09 17.82 12.33
C LYS A 118 8.49 16.44 12.12
N ILE A 119 9.28 15.38 12.29
CA ILE A 119 8.80 13.99 12.20
C ILE A 119 7.74 13.73 13.27
N GLU A 120 8.02 14.11 14.52
CA GLU A 120 7.08 13.92 15.64
C GLU A 120 5.75 14.61 15.38
N ASN A 121 5.78 15.88 14.99
CA ASN A 121 4.57 16.66 14.72
C ASN A 121 3.79 16.10 13.51
N ALA A 122 4.47 15.63 12.47
CA ALA A 122 3.85 14.98 11.33
C ALA A 122 3.20 13.64 11.75
N PHE A 123 3.91 12.84 12.55
CA PHE A 123 3.38 11.57 13.05
C PHE A 123 2.19 11.74 14.00
N ASN A 124 2.18 12.80 14.81
CA ASN A 124 1.03 13.11 15.65
C ASN A 124 -0.18 13.49 14.79
N PHE A 125 0.00 14.33 13.75
CA PHE A 125 -1.06 14.63 12.80
C PHE A 125 -1.61 13.37 12.12
N LEU A 126 -0.73 12.48 11.63
CA LEU A 126 -1.16 11.23 10.99
C LEU A 126 -1.92 10.34 11.97
N HIS A 127 -1.47 10.24 13.22
CA HIS A 127 -2.14 9.46 14.25
C HIS A 127 -3.53 9.98 14.59
N GLU A 128 -3.67 11.30 14.80
CA GLU A 128 -4.95 11.96 15.07
C GLU A 128 -5.95 11.77 13.91
N ASN A 129 -5.44 11.64 12.69
CA ASN A 129 -6.24 11.40 11.49
C ASN A 129 -6.32 9.92 11.07
N LYS A 130 -6.02 8.99 11.98
CA LYS A 130 -6.23 7.53 11.84
C LYS A 130 -5.38 6.86 10.74
N PHE A 131 -4.25 7.41 10.39
CA PHE A 131 -3.30 6.72 9.52
C PHE A 131 -2.72 5.52 10.26
N ILE A 132 -2.54 4.42 9.52
CA ILE A 132 -2.03 3.16 10.07
C ILE A 132 -0.88 2.55 9.28
N HIS A 133 -0.54 3.09 8.11
CA HIS A 133 0.38 2.47 7.17
C HIS A 133 1.36 3.50 6.59
N LEU A 134 2.65 3.13 6.49
CA LEU A 134 3.72 4.00 6.03
C LEU A 134 4.67 3.29 5.07
N ILE A 135 4.85 3.85 3.87
CA ILE A 135 5.97 3.62 2.96
C ILE A 135 6.91 4.83 3.08
N PHE A 136 8.15 4.62 3.49
CA PHE A 136 9.06 5.74 3.83
C PHE A 136 9.57 6.50 2.61
N ALA A 137 9.89 5.81 1.54
CA ALA A 137 10.29 6.41 0.27
C ALA A 137 9.50 5.76 -0.87
N TRP A 138 9.15 6.57 -1.87
CA TRP A 138 8.71 6.05 -3.17
C TRP A 138 9.96 5.64 -3.98
N ASN A 139 10.08 5.97 -5.24
CA ASN A 139 11.23 5.58 -6.06
C ASN A 139 12.48 6.45 -5.83
N GLU A 140 12.33 7.65 -5.28
CA GLU A 140 13.44 8.56 -5.00
C GLU A 140 14.04 8.34 -3.60
N ARG A 141 15.25 8.90 -3.41
CA ARG A 141 15.81 9.09 -2.08
C ARG A 141 15.18 10.31 -1.42
N ASN A 142 14.77 10.16 -0.18
CA ASN A 142 14.37 11.29 0.67
C ASN A 142 15.24 11.37 1.95
N PHE A 143 14.85 12.21 2.90
CA PHE A 143 15.61 12.41 4.14
C PHE A 143 15.50 11.25 5.16
N LEU A 144 14.65 10.24 4.90
CA LEU A 144 14.45 9.06 5.75
C LEU A 144 15.05 7.79 5.15
N ALA A 145 14.85 7.56 3.85
CA ALA A 145 15.15 6.30 3.19
C ALA A 145 15.52 6.49 1.71
N THR A 146 16.00 5.44 1.10
CA THR A 146 16.29 5.37 -0.32
C THR A 146 15.28 4.44 -1.01
N GLY A 147 14.63 4.94 -2.08
CA GLY A 147 13.76 4.16 -2.94
C GLY A 147 14.51 3.46 -4.07
N THR A 148 13.86 2.48 -4.72
CA THR A 148 14.45 1.65 -5.79
C THR A 148 14.92 2.46 -7.00
N GLY A 149 14.20 3.49 -7.42
CA GLY A 149 14.57 4.33 -8.56
C GLY A 149 15.70 5.34 -8.30
N ALA A 150 16.32 5.33 -7.12
CA ALA A 150 17.45 6.19 -6.77
C ALA A 150 18.81 5.52 -7.07
N GLU A 151 18.99 4.95 -8.27
CA GLU A 151 20.19 4.19 -8.66
C GLU A 151 21.48 4.99 -8.53
N ASP A 152 21.47 6.25 -8.92
CA ASP A 152 22.62 7.16 -8.86
C ASP A 152 22.96 7.64 -7.44
N SER A 153 22.15 7.30 -6.44
CA SER A 153 22.42 7.68 -5.07
C SER A 153 23.63 6.92 -4.52
N LYS A 154 24.69 7.67 -4.16
CA LYS A 154 25.88 7.12 -3.48
C LYS A 154 25.58 6.66 -2.06
N ILE A 155 24.48 7.11 -1.49
CA ILE A 155 24.05 6.80 -0.12
C ILE A 155 22.79 5.94 -0.24
N LYS A 156 22.83 4.72 0.24
CA LYS A 156 21.75 3.75 0.28
C LYS A 156 21.28 3.57 1.73
N GLY A 157 20.10 2.96 1.91
CA GLY A 157 19.61 2.60 3.22
C GLY A 157 18.83 3.71 3.94
N LEU A 158 18.45 3.42 5.18
CA LEU A 158 17.84 4.38 6.09
C LEU A 158 18.84 5.39 6.58
N THR A 159 18.41 6.63 6.70
CA THR A 159 19.17 7.65 7.44
C THR A 159 18.96 7.47 8.95
N ASP A 160 19.73 8.22 9.78
CA ASP A 160 19.48 8.22 11.23
C ASP A 160 18.06 8.74 11.56
N TYR A 161 17.55 9.70 10.80
CA TYR A 161 16.14 10.15 10.91
C TYR A 161 15.15 9.05 10.49
N GLY A 162 15.50 8.23 9.50
CA GLY A 162 14.71 7.06 9.12
C GLY A 162 14.61 6.04 10.26
N LYS A 163 15.71 5.76 10.96
CA LYS A 163 15.71 4.87 12.13
C LYS A 163 14.87 5.42 13.28
N ILE A 164 14.95 6.73 13.54
CA ILE A 164 14.09 7.42 14.52
C ILE A 164 12.61 7.26 14.13
N ALA A 165 12.27 7.48 12.86
CA ALA A 165 10.91 7.33 12.35
C ALA A 165 10.38 5.88 12.50
N VAL A 166 11.21 4.85 12.26
CA VAL A 166 10.86 3.44 12.53
C VAL A 166 10.52 3.22 13.99
N GLN A 167 11.34 3.74 14.92
CA GLN A 167 11.07 3.60 16.36
C GLN A 167 9.76 4.30 16.77
N MET A 168 9.46 5.45 16.20
CA MET A 168 8.21 6.16 16.46
C MET A 168 6.99 5.42 15.90
N ALA A 169 7.10 4.83 14.71
CA ALA A 169 6.07 3.98 14.10
C ALA A 169 5.80 2.72 14.93
N ASN A 170 6.87 2.05 15.43
CA ASN A 170 6.76 0.90 16.34
C ASN A 170 5.94 1.23 17.60
N LYS A 171 6.17 2.40 18.21
CA LYS A 171 5.40 2.84 19.40
C LYS A 171 3.91 3.03 19.12
N LYS A 172 3.54 3.35 17.87
CA LYS A 172 2.15 3.55 17.43
C LYS A 172 1.54 2.27 16.84
N ASN A 173 2.27 1.16 16.82
CA ASN A 173 1.91 -0.10 16.15
C ASN A 173 1.52 0.11 14.66
N TRP A 174 2.13 1.05 13.98
CA TRP A 174 1.87 1.30 12.58
C TRP A 174 2.49 0.26 11.67
N ILE A 175 1.83 0.00 10.56
CA ILE A 175 2.31 -0.89 9.51
C ILE A 175 3.50 -0.23 8.82
N LEU A 176 4.66 -0.86 8.92
CA LEU A 176 5.87 -0.50 8.19
C LEU A 176 5.93 -1.34 6.91
N ASP A 177 5.94 -0.66 5.78
CA ASP A 177 5.89 -1.25 4.45
C ASP A 177 7.22 -1.04 3.74
N VAL A 178 7.79 -2.14 3.24
CA VAL A 178 9.07 -2.15 2.53
C VAL A 178 8.92 -2.02 1.01
N SER A 179 7.70 -1.95 0.48
CA SER A 179 7.48 -1.65 -0.94
C SER A 179 8.18 -0.35 -1.32
N HIS A 180 8.75 -0.27 -2.51
CA HIS A 180 9.57 0.84 -3.02
C HIS A 180 10.95 1.03 -2.37
N LEU A 181 11.27 0.41 -1.25
CA LEU A 181 12.59 0.58 -0.64
C LEU A 181 13.67 -0.13 -1.45
N ASP A 182 14.82 0.54 -1.62
CA ASP A 182 16.01 -0.15 -2.13
C ASP A 182 16.44 -1.27 -1.18
N GLU A 183 17.25 -2.20 -1.66
CA GLU A 183 17.60 -3.40 -0.89
C GLU A 183 18.26 -3.07 0.45
N THR A 184 19.10 -2.03 0.50
CA THR A 184 19.73 -1.60 1.75
C THR A 184 18.71 -1.02 2.72
N SER A 185 17.79 -0.15 2.25
CA SER A 185 16.70 0.40 3.09
C SER A 185 15.76 -0.69 3.57
N PHE A 186 15.50 -1.72 2.75
CA PHE A 186 14.74 -2.90 3.16
C PHE A 186 15.36 -3.55 4.41
N TRP A 187 16.62 -3.91 4.33
CA TRP A 187 17.30 -4.60 5.44
C TRP A 187 17.47 -3.70 6.66
N ASP A 188 17.72 -2.41 6.46
CA ASP A 188 17.80 -1.45 7.55
C ASP A 188 16.46 -1.33 8.28
N MET A 189 15.33 -1.23 7.55
CA MET A 189 13.98 -1.17 8.13
C MET A 189 13.62 -2.49 8.81
N TYR A 190 13.88 -3.61 8.16
CA TYR A 190 13.65 -4.93 8.72
C TYR A 190 14.39 -5.13 10.06
N ASN A 191 15.64 -4.71 10.13
CA ASN A 191 16.45 -4.84 11.35
C ASN A 191 16.08 -3.82 12.44
N ALA A 192 15.65 -2.62 12.07
CA ALA A 192 15.27 -1.57 13.02
C ALA A 192 13.84 -1.73 13.56
N SER A 193 12.98 -2.47 12.85
CA SER A 193 11.59 -2.69 13.26
C SER A 193 11.49 -3.75 14.35
N GLU A 194 10.71 -3.46 15.39
CA GLU A 194 10.28 -4.42 16.42
C GLU A 194 9.01 -5.18 16.01
N LEU A 195 8.31 -4.68 14.98
CA LEU A 195 7.08 -5.22 14.45
C LEU A 195 7.34 -5.96 13.13
N PRO A 196 6.49 -6.92 12.75
CA PRO A 196 6.53 -7.48 11.40
C PRO A 196 6.37 -6.39 10.35
N VAL A 197 7.21 -6.40 9.32
CA VAL A 197 7.06 -5.53 8.15
C VAL A 197 6.23 -6.24 7.09
N ILE A 198 5.63 -5.48 6.18
CA ILE A 198 4.95 -6.03 5.00
C ILE A 198 5.58 -5.48 3.72
N ALA A 199 5.33 -6.15 2.60
CA ALA A 199 5.39 -5.55 1.29
C ALA A 199 3.95 -5.45 0.77
N SER A 200 3.35 -4.26 0.79
CA SER A 200 1.94 -4.12 0.42
C SER A 200 1.67 -4.43 -1.05
N HIS A 201 2.65 -4.16 -1.95
CA HIS A 201 2.51 -4.32 -3.39
C HIS A 201 3.87 -4.64 -4.07
N SER A 202 4.28 -5.92 -4.00
CA SER A 202 5.55 -6.40 -4.59
C SER A 202 5.43 -7.85 -5.05
N ASN A 203 6.15 -8.20 -6.13
CA ASN A 203 6.14 -9.54 -6.70
C ASN A 203 7.47 -10.28 -6.46
N ALA A 204 7.65 -11.47 -7.02
CA ALA A 204 8.86 -12.25 -6.92
C ALA A 204 9.88 -11.88 -8.00
N ARG A 205 11.09 -11.46 -7.60
CA ARG A 205 12.18 -11.08 -8.52
C ARG A 205 12.70 -12.26 -9.33
N ALA A 206 12.57 -13.46 -8.80
CA ALA A 206 12.97 -14.68 -9.50
C ALA A 206 12.16 -14.93 -10.78
N LEU A 207 10.91 -14.46 -10.85
CA LEU A 207 10.05 -14.61 -12.04
C LEU A 207 10.14 -13.38 -12.96
N CYS A 208 10.28 -12.19 -12.39
CA CYS A 208 10.44 -10.95 -13.16
C CYS A 208 11.56 -10.11 -12.51
N PRO A 209 12.76 -10.04 -13.13
CA PRO A 209 13.95 -9.41 -12.54
C PRO A 209 13.88 -7.88 -12.61
N HIS A 210 13.06 -7.32 -11.70
CA HIS A 210 12.88 -5.89 -11.53
C HIS A 210 13.22 -5.50 -10.08
N GLU A 211 13.83 -4.31 -9.86
CA GLU A 211 14.24 -3.86 -8.52
C GLU A 211 13.06 -3.66 -7.57
N ARG A 212 11.84 -3.41 -8.08
CA ARG A 212 10.61 -3.33 -7.29
C ARG A 212 10.13 -4.68 -6.75
N ASN A 213 10.62 -5.79 -7.33
CA ASN A 213 10.28 -7.14 -6.91
C ASN A 213 11.24 -7.64 -5.82
N LEU A 214 10.73 -8.46 -4.91
CA LEU A 214 11.45 -9.00 -3.78
C LEU A 214 12.34 -10.19 -4.18
N THR A 215 13.53 -10.26 -3.61
CA THR A 215 14.35 -11.48 -3.65
C THR A 215 13.75 -12.57 -2.76
N ASP A 216 14.17 -13.83 -2.97
CA ASP A 216 13.72 -14.95 -2.13
C ASP A 216 14.07 -14.75 -0.65
N GLU A 217 15.24 -14.15 -0.37
CA GLU A 217 15.67 -13.84 0.98
C GLU A 217 14.77 -12.78 1.63
N GLN A 218 14.34 -11.77 0.88
CA GLN A 218 13.42 -10.76 1.37
C GLN A 218 12.03 -11.33 1.63
N ILE A 219 11.52 -12.18 0.73
CA ILE A 219 10.24 -12.89 0.88
C ILE A 219 10.25 -13.74 2.16
N LYS A 220 11.31 -14.56 2.35
CA LYS A 220 11.48 -15.40 3.54
C LYS A 220 11.58 -14.56 4.82
N ALA A 221 12.33 -13.45 4.80
CA ALA A 221 12.48 -12.58 5.95
C ALA A 221 11.15 -11.93 6.38
N ILE A 222 10.32 -11.47 5.43
CA ILE A 222 8.99 -10.94 5.73
C ILE A 222 8.14 -12.02 6.41
N ALA A 223 8.09 -13.21 5.83
CA ALA A 223 7.28 -14.34 6.33
C ALA A 223 7.75 -14.82 7.70
N GLU A 224 9.06 -14.93 7.95
CA GLU A 224 9.64 -15.38 9.22
C GLU A 224 9.17 -14.54 10.41
N ARG A 225 8.94 -13.25 10.22
CA ARG A 225 8.38 -12.36 11.25
C ARG A 225 6.86 -12.31 11.28
N GLY A 226 6.18 -13.07 10.41
CA GLY A 226 4.73 -13.08 10.30
C GLY A 226 4.17 -11.89 9.52
N GLY A 227 4.97 -11.30 8.64
CA GLY A 227 4.53 -10.30 7.66
C GLY A 227 3.80 -10.94 6.48
N ILE A 228 3.27 -10.10 5.60
CA ILE A 228 2.53 -10.52 4.39
C ILE A 228 3.03 -9.75 3.17
N ILE A 229 2.80 -10.35 1.99
CA ILE A 229 3.24 -9.82 0.70
C ILE A 229 2.00 -9.67 -0.19
N GLY A 230 1.65 -8.43 -0.51
CA GLY A 230 0.61 -8.07 -1.47
C GLY A 230 1.16 -8.10 -2.89
N LEU A 231 0.46 -8.78 -3.77
CA LEU A 231 0.84 -8.90 -5.18
C LEU A 231 0.43 -7.66 -5.96
N ASN A 232 1.35 -7.13 -6.75
CA ASN A 232 1.20 -5.92 -7.57
C ASN A 232 0.83 -6.26 -9.01
N THR A 233 -0.12 -5.53 -9.60
CA THR A 233 -0.58 -5.76 -10.98
C THR A 233 0.13 -4.91 -12.04
N TYR A 234 1.03 -4.00 -11.66
CA TYR A 234 1.74 -3.19 -12.64
C TYR A 234 2.56 -4.07 -13.58
N GLY A 235 2.29 -3.99 -14.88
CA GLY A 235 2.75 -4.99 -15.84
C GLY A 235 4.27 -5.23 -15.85
N LEU A 236 5.09 -4.18 -15.69
CA LEU A 236 6.55 -4.32 -15.66
C LEU A 236 7.07 -5.12 -14.46
N PHE A 237 6.26 -5.28 -13.40
CA PHE A 237 6.62 -6.08 -12.23
C PHE A 237 6.10 -7.52 -12.33
N VAL A 238 5.16 -7.75 -13.25
CA VAL A 238 4.60 -9.08 -13.52
C VAL A 238 5.41 -9.83 -14.58
N ASP A 239 5.64 -9.20 -15.73
CA ASP A 239 6.47 -9.76 -16.80
C ASP A 239 6.87 -8.65 -17.77
N HIS A 240 8.16 -8.54 -18.11
CA HIS A 240 8.68 -7.47 -18.97
C HIS A 240 8.15 -7.51 -20.41
N GLU A 241 7.82 -8.71 -20.93
CA GLU A 241 7.45 -8.88 -22.33
C GLU A 241 5.95 -9.06 -22.53
N ASN A 242 5.29 -9.81 -21.63
CA ASN A 242 3.90 -10.23 -21.81
C ASN A 242 3.16 -10.33 -20.48
N PRO A 243 2.93 -9.21 -19.77
CA PRO A 243 2.23 -9.21 -18.49
C PRO A 243 0.77 -9.63 -18.69
N THR A 244 0.41 -10.77 -18.08
CA THR A 244 -0.94 -11.35 -18.12
C THR A 244 -1.39 -11.78 -16.75
N ILE A 245 -2.70 -11.96 -16.59
CA ILE A 245 -3.28 -12.51 -15.36
C ILE A 245 -2.68 -13.88 -14.99
N ASP A 246 -2.30 -14.71 -15.98
CA ASP A 246 -1.66 -16.01 -15.72
C ASP A 246 -0.25 -15.82 -15.13
N LYS A 247 0.51 -14.85 -15.63
CA LYS A 247 1.81 -14.49 -15.07
C LYS A 247 1.71 -13.91 -13.66
N PHE A 248 0.68 -13.10 -13.41
CA PHE A 248 0.37 -12.63 -12.05
C PHE A 248 0.09 -13.81 -11.10
N ILE A 249 -0.67 -14.81 -11.54
CA ILE A 249 -0.93 -16.04 -10.75
C ILE A 249 0.36 -16.83 -10.53
N ASP A 250 1.30 -16.85 -11.49
CA ASP A 250 2.61 -17.50 -11.30
C ASP A 250 3.35 -16.90 -10.09
N HIS A 251 3.32 -15.57 -9.91
CA HIS A 251 3.88 -14.94 -8.71
C HIS A 251 3.19 -15.37 -7.42
N ALA A 252 1.86 -15.49 -7.43
CA ALA A 252 1.10 -15.98 -6.27
C ALA A 252 1.51 -17.41 -5.90
N ILE A 253 1.62 -18.29 -6.86
CA ILE A 253 2.04 -19.69 -6.68
C ILE A 253 3.48 -19.71 -6.14
N TYR A 254 4.40 -18.98 -6.78
CA TYR A 254 5.81 -18.96 -6.40
C TYR A 254 6.01 -18.55 -4.95
N ILE A 255 5.37 -17.45 -4.52
CA ILE A 255 5.50 -16.96 -3.14
C ILE A 255 4.83 -17.94 -2.17
N ALA A 256 3.64 -18.48 -2.51
CA ALA A 256 2.97 -19.48 -1.69
C ALA A 256 3.80 -20.76 -1.53
N ASP A 257 4.46 -21.25 -2.59
CA ASP A 257 5.35 -22.41 -2.53
C ASP A 257 6.60 -22.13 -1.68
N LEU A 258 7.07 -20.89 -1.67
CA LEU A 258 8.30 -20.50 -0.97
C LEU A 258 8.10 -20.34 0.54
N VAL A 259 6.97 -19.74 0.97
CA VAL A 259 6.75 -19.32 2.37
C VAL A 259 5.37 -19.67 2.94
N GLY A 260 4.48 -20.26 2.16
CA GLY A 260 3.12 -20.58 2.54
C GLY A 260 2.08 -19.55 2.05
N PRO A 261 0.86 -20.02 1.70
CA PRO A 261 -0.22 -19.15 1.22
C PRO A 261 -0.70 -18.14 2.28
N GLU A 262 -0.44 -18.39 3.56
CA GLU A 262 -0.77 -17.49 4.67
C GLU A 262 0.03 -16.17 4.67
N HIS A 263 1.10 -16.09 3.88
CA HIS A 263 1.92 -14.89 3.70
C HIS A 263 1.63 -14.14 2.40
N VAL A 264 0.73 -14.66 1.55
CA VAL A 264 0.32 -14.01 0.29
C VAL A 264 -0.94 -13.19 0.52
N ALA A 265 -1.01 -12.01 -0.09
CA ALA A 265 -2.17 -11.14 -0.10
C ALA A 265 -2.28 -10.41 -1.45
N PHE A 266 -3.26 -9.54 -1.61
CA PHE A 266 -3.37 -8.65 -2.76
C PHE A 266 -3.04 -7.21 -2.35
N GLY A 267 -2.24 -6.54 -3.18
CA GLY A 267 -2.00 -5.12 -3.15
C GLY A 267 -1.92 -4.68 -4.61
N PHE A 268 -3.10 -4.61 -5.23
CA PHE A 268 -3.22 -4.59 -6.69
C PHE A 268 -2.53 -3.40 -7.34
N ASP A 269 -2.55 -2.24 -6.70
CA ASP A 269 -1.94 -1.04 -7.26
C ASP A 269 -2.50 -0.73 -8.66
N PHE A 270 -3.82 -0.78 -8.80
CA PHE A 270 -4.48 -0.41 -10.05
C PHE A 270 -4.29 1.08 -10.32
N VAL A 271 -3.68 1.41 -11.46
CA VAL A 271 -3.32 2.79 -11.82
C VAL A 271 -3.94 3.27 -13.14
N ASN A 272 -4.81 2.47 -13.77
CA ASN A 272 -5.42 2.79 -15.06
C ASN A 272 -6.19 4.12 -15.08
N TYR A 273 -6.73 4.53 -13.94
CA TYR A 273 -7.42 5.82 -13.79
C TYR A 273 -6.48 7.03 -13.70
N LEU A 274 -5.17 6.81 -13.56
CA LEU A 274 -4.14 7.85 -13.50
C LEU A 274 -3.50 8.15 -14.86
N GLU A 275 -3.68 7.30 -15.88
CA GLU A 275 -3.01 7.37 -17.18
C GLU A 275 -3.11 8.74 -17.87
N SER A 276 -4.25 9.42 -17.71
CA SER A 276 -4.48 10.72 -18.37
C SER A 276 -3.91 11.92 -17.61
N TYR A 277 -3.28 11.71 -16.47
CA TYR A 277 -2.81 12.79 -15.60
C TYR A 277 -1.32 13.04 -15.77
N ASP A 278 -0.95 14.32 -15.83
CA ASP A 278 0.45 14.74 -15.76
C ASP A 278 0.90 14.75 -14.29
N LEU A 279 1.46 13.63 -13.84
CA LEU A 279 1.92 13.39 -12.47
C LEU A 279 3.45 13.50 -12.33
N GLY A 280 4.16 13.70 -13.47
CA GLY A 280 5.63 13.63 -13.53
C GLY A 280 6.16 12.20 -13.57
N THR A 281 5.29 11.23 -13.82
CA THR A 281 5.57 9.81 -14.11
C THR A 281 4.46 9.26 -15.00
N GLU A 282 4.71 8.13 -15.67
CA GLU A 282 3.75 7.50 -16.57
C GLU A 282 3.26 6.17 -16.01
N PHE A 283 1.97 5.89 -16.20
CA PHE A 283 1.31 4.64 -15.86
C PHE A 283 0.61 4.09 -17.10
N ASN A 284 1.33 3.30 -17.90
CA ASN A 284 0.86 2.85 -19.21
C ASN A 284 1.09 1.36 -19.49
N VAL A 285 1.52 0.59 -18.49
CA VAL A 285 1.77 -0.84 -18.61
C VAL A 285 0.90 -1.62 -17.64
N TYR A 286 -0.12 -2.26 -18.17
CA TYR A 286 -1.10 -3.01 -17.39
C TYR A 286 -0.95 -4.51 -17.58
N THR A 287 -1.29 -5.27 -16.56
CA THR A 287 -1.43 -6.72 -16.68
C THR A 287 -2.71 -7.04 -17.45
N ARG A 288 -2.59 -7.68 -18.60
CA ARG A 288 -3.71 -8.03 -19.47
C ARG A 288 -4.68 -8.97 -18.73
N ASP A 289 -5.96 -8.69 -18.88
CA ASP A 289 -7.09 -9.35 -18.22
C ASP A 289 -7.17 -9.08 -16.69
N LEU A 290 -6.34 -8.13 -16.16
CA LEU A 290 -6.37 -7.70 -14.77
C LEU A 290 -6.09 -6.18 -14.66
N GLU A 291 -6.79 -5.38 -15.46
CA GLU A 291 -6.54 -3.93 -15.58
C GLU A 291 -7.18 -3.12 -14.45
N ASP A 292 -8.26 -3.62 -13.84
CA ASP A 292 -8.93 -2.96 -12.72
C ASP A 292 -9.69 -3.95 -11.82
N ALA A 293 -10.28 -3.45 -10.75
CA ALA A 293 -10.92 -4.27 -9.73
C ALA A 293 -12.08 -5.14 -10.24
N THR A 294 -12.73 -4.79 -11.36
CA THR A 294 -13.82 -5.62 -11.95
C THR A 294 -13.34 -7.00 -12.42
N LYS A 295 -12.01 -7.16 -12.59
CA LYS A 295 -11.38 -8.42 -13.02
C LYS A 295 -11.07 -9.37 -11.87
N ILE A 296 -11.18 -8.93 -10.62
CA ILE A 296 -10.85 -9.76 -9.45
C ILE A 296 -11.66 -11.07 -9.40
N PRO A 297 -12.98 -11.09 -9.67
CA PRO A 297 -13.72 -12.36 -9.69
C PRO A 297 -13.17 -13.36 -10.70
N TYR A 298 -12.74 -12.89 -11.87
CA TYR A 298 -12.09 -13.73 -12.89
C TYR A 298 -10.70 -14.21 -12.45
N LEU A 299 -9.92 -13.35 -11.78
CA LEU A 299 -8.65 -13.76 -11.16
C LEU A 299 -8.85 -14.91 -10.19
N LEU A 300 -9.80 -14.81 -9.25
CA LEU A 300 -10.06 -15.84 -8.25
C LEU A 300 -10.53 -17.17 -8.89
N GLU A 301 -11.35 -17.10 -9.94
CA GLU A 301 -11.74 -18.26 -10.73
C GLU A 301 -10.51 -18.94 -11.37
N LYS A 302 -9.62 -18.16 -11.98
CA LYS A 302 -8.38 -18.68 -12.58
C LYS A 302 -7.44 -19.28 -11.52
N MET A 303 -7.26 -18.64 -10.37
CA MET A 303 -6.45 -19.17 -9.27
C MET A 303 -6.99 -20.51 -8.78
N SER A 304 -8.31 -20.66 -8.65
CA SER A 304 -8.94 -21.94 -8.32
C SER A 304 -8.62 -23.03 -9.35
N LYS A 305 -8.70 -22.70 -10.64
CA LYS A 305 -8.32 -23.64 -11.73
C LYS A 305 -6.83 -23.98 -11.75
N ARG A 306 -5.99 -23.14 -11.16
CA ARG A 306 -4.54 -23.32 -11.01
C ARG A 306 -4.15 -24.04 -9.72
N GLY A 307 -5.13 -24.52 -8.91
CA GLY A 307 -4.91 -25.41 -7.78
C GLY A 307 -5.06 -24.81 -6.40
N PHE A 308 -5.33 -23.49 -6.28
CA PHE A 308 -5.65 -22.92 -4.97
C PHE A 308 -6.98 -23.45 -4.46
N THR A 309 -7.00 -23.92 -3.22
CA THR A 309 -8.21 -24.35 -2.52
C THR A 309 -9.11 -23.19 -2.16
N PRO A 310 -10.42 -23.39 -1.90
CA PRO A 310 -11.30 -22.33 -1.44
C PRO A 310 -10.78 -21.61 -0.17
N GLU A 311 -10.20 -22.35 0.76
CA GLU A 311 -9.64 -21.84 2.01
C GLU A 311 -8.40 -20.97 1.77
N GLU A 312 -7.52 -21.36 0.86
CA GLU A 312 -6.36 -20.55 0.45
C GLU A 312 -6.81 -19.27 -0.28
N LEU A 313 -7.82 -19.37 -1.14
CA LEU A 313 -8.37 -18.18 -1.81
C LEU A 313 -9.00 -17.20 -0.83
N GLU A 314 -9.74 -17.66 0.18
CA GLU A 314 -10.25 -16.79 1.26
C GLU A 314 -9.12 -16.16 2.08
N SER A 315 -8.06 -16.93 2.34
CA SER A 315 -6.88 -16.45 3.07
C SER A 315 -6.17 -15.36 2.30
N ILE A 316 -5.81 -15.60 1.05
CA ILE A 316 -5.07 -14.68 0.17
C ILE A 316 -5.92 -13.44 -0.13
N SER A 317 -7.20 -13.62 -0.44
CA SER A 317 -8.05 -12.51 -0.83
C SER A 317 -8.40 -11.57 0.33
N PHE A 318 -8.50 -12.08 1.57
CA PHE A 318 -8.97 -11.26 2.67
C PHE A 318 -8.33 -11.58 4.02
N ASN A 319 -8.33 -12.87 4.45
CA ASN A 319 -8.09 -13.20 5.85
C ASN A 319 -6.66 -12.90 6.30
N ASN A 320 -5.66 -13.07 5.43
CA ASN A 320 -4.25 -12.81 5.76
C ASN A 320 -4.04 -11.34 6.11
N ALA A 321 -4.56 -10.42 5.29
CA ALA A 321 -4.47 -8.98 5.53
C ALA A 321 -5.26 -8.55 6.78
N ASP A 322 -6.49 -9.00 6.91
CA ASP A 322 -7.37 -8.68 8.06
C ASP A 322 -6.78 -9.20 9.38
N HIS A 323 -6.26 -10.44 9.37
CA HIS A 323 -5.62 -11.04 10.53
C HIS A 323 -4.33 -10.31 10.92
N TYR A 324 -3.46 -9.98 9.94
CA TYR A 324 -2.23 -9.23 10.19
C TYR A 324 -2.54 -7.89 10.87
N ILE A 325 -3.47 -7.11 10.31
CA ILE A 325 -3.83 -5.79 10.85
C ILE A 325 -4.43 -5.92 12.25
N LYS A 326 -5.38 -6.84 12.46
CA LYS A 326 -5.99 -7.07 13.78
C LYS A 326 -4.96 -7.48 14.83
N LYS A 327 -4.05 -8.38 14.48
CA LYS A 327 -2.98 -8.85 15.39
C LYS A 327 -2.03 -7.71 15.76
N LEU A 328 -1.64 -6.89 14.79
CA LEU A 328 -0.74 -5.75 15.02
C LEU A 328 -1.33 -4.77 16.03
N PHE A 329 -2.60 -4.40 15.85
CA PHE A 329 -3.28 -3.41 16.69
C PHE A 329 -3.88 -4.00 18.01
N SER A 330 -4.04 -5.32 18.13
CA SER A 330 -4.49 -5.93 19.40
C SER A 330 -3.50 -5.69 20.55
N LYS A 331 -2.21 -5.61 20.26
CA LYS A 331 -1.16 -5.29 21.23
C LYS A 331 -1.25 -3.88 21.84
N GLU A 332 -2.01 -2.98 21.24
CA GLU A 332 -2.24 -1.64 21.77
C GLU A 332 -3.20 -1.65 22.97
N LYS A 333 -4.15 -2.60 23.00
CA LYS A 333 -5.10 -2.75 24.12
C LYS A 333 -4.42 -3.20 25.41
N ASP A 334 -3.41 -4.03 25.29
CA ASP A 334 -2.69 -4.59 26.47
C ASP A 334 -1.70 -3.58 27.08
N ARG A 335 -1.44 -2.46 26.40
CA ARG A 335 -0.52 -1.40 26.86
C ARG A 335 -1.25 -0.17 27.46
N ARG A 336 -2.58 -0.14 27.41
CA ARG A 336 -3.44 0.88 28.05
C ARG A 336 -4.04 0.36 29.35
#